data_4086c0a2a591157bfaf2e1f6f275e7fd
#
_entry.id   4086c0a2a591157bfaf2e1f6f275e7fd
#
_cell.length_a   1.000
_cell.length_b   1.000
_cell.length_c   1.000
_cell.angle_alpha   90.00
_cell.angle_beta   90.00
_cell.angle_gamma   90.00
#
_symmetry.space_group_name_H-M   'P 1'
#
loop_
_entity.id
_entity.type
_entity.pdbx_description
1 polymer ?
#
loop_
_entity_poly.entity_id
_entity_poly.type
_entity_poly.pdbx_seq_one_letter_code
_entity_poly.pdbx_strand_id
1 'polypeptide(L)'
;MPHTVRSDQTPTGALHEPPLAAGRHLENWLTLLRAWDKPGWMRAALAAAAFFGVAAFVLGAGNRFTQGPWFLYIPDVALIPPIGRAAWEQAFAIHQQSPLFALCGGYEVGGMESITVYQFLYGWEWLRIASVALFVEALFLALLFFLGRAANSARRPDLLPWLGLLAAGGGYLVLRHFADHAGLFATINLGQHRHALDITFASVGLALLIVGALAPGRSQIGSAIPRVTWGSAITLNIDFGALFEALDARPLWTTFPGYTDSLLPTPDRLFAFNPVWRNLTENGYLIQTCHRVLSIGLWAAAALALVTALLRGRPWPRAVLLFGLLTLEGALGVATLQAEQQPLLLSIVHQACAIAVLAAALAPRDLWAPPLAQTRTILVQHRPHR
;
A
#
# COMPACT_ATOMS: atom_id res chain seq x y z
N MET A 1 33.08 -25.33 -84.60
CA MET A 1 31.66 -25.15 -84.24
C MET A 1 31.53 -25.41 -82.76
N PRO A 2 31.28 -24.36 -81.97
CA PRO A 2 31.07 -24.58 -80.48
C PRO A 2 29.58 -24.62 -80.18
N HIS A 3 29.20 -25.59 -79.41
CA HIS A 3 27.89 -25.78 -78.82
C HIS A 3 27.64 -24.77 -77.72
N THR A 4 26.62 -23.94 -77.83
CA THR A 4 26.09 -23.08 -76.85
C THR A 4 25.26 -23.88 -75.83
N VAL A 5 25.69 -23.94 -74.55
CA VAL A 5 24.92 -24.46 -73.47
C VAL A 5 23.98 -23.35 -72.99
N ARG A 6 22.70 -23.61 -73.01
CA ARG A 6 21.62 -22.75 -72.50
C ARG A 6 21.48 -23.01 -71.02
N SER A 7 21.77 -22.05 -70.15
CA SER A 7 21.53 -22.13 -68.73
C SER A 7 20.04 -21.85 -68.44
N ASP A 8 19.35 -22.87 -67.97
CA ASP A 8 18.01 -22.75 -67.40
C ASP A 8 18.10 -21.91 -66.08
N GLN A 9 17.57 -20.73 -66.10
CA GLN A 9 17.30 -19.94 -64.90
C GLN A 9 15.95 -20.37 -64.35
N THR A 10 15.95 -21.13 -63.25
CA THR A 10 14.80 -21.33 -62.38
C THR A 10 14.51 -20.04 -61.65
N PRO A 11 13.27 -19.47 -61.71
CA PRO A 11 12.91 -18.34 -60.90
C PRO A 11 12.66 -18.85 -59.46
N THR A 12 13.57 -18.54 -58.56
CA THR A 12 13.30 -18.61 -57.12
C THR A 12 12.27 -17.51 -56.79
N GLY A 13 11.00 -17.88 -56.83
CA GLY A 13 9.92 -17.09 -56.28
C GLY A 13 10.03 -17.06 -54.79
N ALA A 14 10.75 -16.10 -54.23
CA ALA A 14 10.63 -15.73 -52.85
C ALA A 14 9.19 -15.25 -52.64
N LEU A 15 8.40 -16.07 -51.96
CA LEU A 15 7.12 -15.64 -51.41
C LEU A 15 7.40 -14.57 -50.35
N HIS A 16 7.47 -13.32 -50.80
CA HIS A 16 7.34 -12.16 -49.92
C HIS A 16 5.90 -12.18 -49.42
N GLU A 17 5.68 -12.79 -48.25
CA GLU A 17 4.48 -12.50 -47.48
C GLU A 17 4.44 -10.99 -47.24
N PRO A 18 3.31 -10.33 -47.57
CA PRO A 18 3.25 -8.88 -47.45
C PRO A 18 3.30 -8.50 -45.96
N PRO A 19 4.08 -7.47 -45.59
CA PRO A 19 4.16 -6.96 -44.20
C PRO A 19 2.84 -6.37 -43.67
N LEU A 20 1.77 -6.47 -44.44
CA LEU A 20 0.43 -5.93 -44.22
C LEU A 20 -0.40 -6.72 -43.18
N ALA A 21 -0.06 -7.98 -42.85
CA ALA A 21 -0.84 -8.77 -41.91
C ALA A 21 -0.54 -8.37 -40.43
N ALA A 22 0.73 -8.20 -40.09
CA ALA A 22 1.14 -7.79 -38.76
C ALA A 22 0.66 -6.37 -38.39
N GLY A 23 0.69 -5.45 -39.34
CA GLY A 23 0.19 -4.08 -39.16
C GLY A 23 -1.32 -4.04 -38.90
N ARG A 24 -2.10 -4.84 -39.63
CA ARG A 24 -3.57 -4.92 -39.41
C ARG A 24 -3.96 -5.52 -38.08
N HIS A 25 -3.24 -6.52 -37.59
CA HIS A 25 -3.47 -7.08 -36.29
C HIS A 25 -3.19 -6.07 -35.17
N LEU A 26 -2.09 -5.34 -35.26
CA LEU A 26 -1.75 -4.29 -34.29
C LEU A 26 -2.79 -3.16 -34.29
N GLU A 27 -3.22 -2.69 -35.47
CA GLU A 27 -4.26 -1.68 -35.60
C GLU A 27 -5.60 -2.12 -34.99
N ASN A 28 -6.00 -3.38 -35.18
CA ASN A 28 -7.19 -3.94 -34.57
C ASN A 28 -7.10 -3.96 -33.04
N TRP A 29 -5.96 -4.38 -32.49
CA TRP A 29 -5.73 -4.36 -31.05
C TRP A 29 -5.74 -2.94 -30.48
N LEU A 30 -5.09 -1.99 -31.17
CA LEU A 30 -5.12 -0.58 -30.75
C LEU A 30 -6.53 0.01 -30.80
N THR A 31 -7.34 -0.38 -31.77
CA THR A 31 -8.74 0.06 -31.88
C THR A 31 -9.57 -0.49 -30.71
N LEU A 32 -9.41 -1.76 -30.38
CA LEU A 32 -10.05 -2.38 -29.23
C LEU A 32 -9.63 -1.70 -27.92
N LEU A 33 -8.32 -1.45 -27.75
CA LEU A 33 -7.81 -0.75 -26.57
C LEU A 33 -8.34 0.69 -26.48
N ARG A 34 -8.42 1.42 -27.58
CA ARG A 34 -8.97 2.80 -27.61
C ARG A 34 -10.42 2.88 -27.16
N ALA A 35 -11.20 1.80 -27.33
CA ALA A 35 -12.57 1.73 -26.83
C ALA A 35 -12.64 1.81 -25.29
N TRP A 36 -11.54 1.44 -24.60
CA TRP A 36 -11.38 1.53 -23.16
C TRP A 36 -10.87 2.89 -22.65
N ASP A 37 -10.64 3.89 -23.54
CA ASP A 37 -10.28 5.25 -23.11
C ASP A 37 -11.47 5.96 -22.44
N LYS A 38 -11.76 5.57 -21.22
CA LYS A 38 -12.85 6.10 -20.38
C LYS A 38 -12.27 6.70 -19.10
N PRO A 39 -11.87 7.98 -19.08
CA PRO A 39 -11.17 8.59 -17.94
C PRO A 39 -11.94 8.50 -16.61
N GLY A 40 -13.26 8.64 -16.67
CA GLY A 40 -14.12 8.49 -15.49
C GLY A 40 -14.10 7.08 -14.91
N TRP A 41 -14.15 6.07 -15.77
CA TRP A 41 -14.10 4.66 -15.36
C TRP A 41 -12.74 4.23 -14.83
N MET A 42 -11.65 4.76 -15.40
CA MET A 42 -10.30 4.54 -14.86
C MET A 42 -10.20 5.05 -13.41
N ARG A 43 -10.74 6.25 -13.16
CA ARG A 43 -10.75 6.82 -11.80
C ARG A 43 -11.62 6.00 -10.85
N ALA A 44 -12.80 5.58 -11.30
CA ALA A 44 -13.68 4.73 -10.51
C ALA A 44 -13.01 3.39 -10.18
N ALA A 45 -12.32 2.77 -11.14
CA ALA A 45 -11.58 1.53 -10.93
C ALA A 45 -10.41 1.71 -9.96
N LEU A 46 -9.65 2.81 -10.04
CA LEU A 46 -8.59 3.15 -9.08
C LEU A 46 -9.16 3.40 -7.68
N ALA A 47 -10.30 4.09 -7.59
CA ALA A 47 -10.98 4.33 -6.31
C ALA A 47 -11.49 3.02 -5.70
N ALA A 48 -12.07 2.12 -6.51
CA ALA A 48 -12.48 0.80 -6.09
C ALA A 48 -11.29 -0.05 -5.63
N ALA A 49 -10.18 -0.04 -6.38
CA ALA A 49 -8.95 -0.71 -5.97
C ALA A 49 -8.41 -0.14 -4.64
N ALA A 50 -8.38 1.18 -4.47
CA ALA A 50 -7.98 1.80 -3.21
C ALA A 50 -8.90 1.38 -2.06
N PHE A 51 -10.22 1.38 -2.26
CA PHE A 51 -11.19 1.00 -1.24
C PHE A 51 -11.03 -0.47 -0.82
N PHE A 52 -11.05 -1.39 -1.78
CA PHE A 52 -10.92 -2.82 -1.49
C PHE A 52 -9.53 -3.19 -0.98
N GLY A 53 -8.48 -2.49 -1.46
CA GLY A 53 -7.13 -2.65 -0.94
C GLY A 53 -7.00 -2.21 0.52
N VAL A 54 -7.58 -1.06 0.90
CA VAL A 54 -7.64 -0.62 2.30
C VAL A 54 -8.48 -1.58 3.14
N ALA A 55 -9.62 -2.06 2.62
CA ALA A 55 -10.44 -3.05 3.30
C ALA A 55 -9.66 -4.35 3.56
N ALA A 56 -8.97 -4.88 2.56
CA ALA A 56 -8.13 -6.07 2.69
C ALA A 56 -6.98 -5.86 3.71
N PHE A 57 -6.36 -4.68 3.69
CA PHE A 57 -5.30 -4.30 4.62
C PHE A 57 -5.80 -4.22 6.06
N VAL A 58 -6.94 -3.58 6.28
CA VAL A 58 -7.60 -3.43 7.58
C VAL A 58 -8.06 -4.79 8.11
N LEU A 59 -8.72 -5.60 7.30
CA LEU A 59 -9.15 -6.94 7.69
C LEU A 59 -7.95 -7.85 7.99
N GLY A 60 -6.84 -7.68 7.24
CA GLY A 60 -5.57 -8.36 7.52
C GLY A 60 -4.90 -7.94 8.83
N ALA A 61 -5.22 -6.77 9.37
CA ALA A 61 -4.70 -6.31 10.65
C ALA A 61 -5.11 -7.23 11.81
N GLY A 62 -6.31 -7.81 11.76
CA GLY A 62 -6.72 -8.81 12.76
C GLY A 62 -5.71 -9.94 12.91
N ASN A 63 -5.20 -10.45 11.79
CA ASN A 63 -4.20 -11.51 11.78
C ASN A 63 -2.80 -11.03 12.21
N ARG A 64 -2.48 -9.75 12.00
CA ARG A 64 -1.19 -9.16 12.38
C ARG A 64 -1.08 -8.85 13.87
N PHE A 65 -2.17 -8.33 14.46
CA PHE A 65 -2.19 -7.91 15.86
C PHE A 65 -2.46 -9.03 16.83
N THR A 66 -2.93 -10.18 16.38
CA THR A 66 -3.21 -11.33 17.22
C THR A 66 -2.04 -12.31 17.21
N GLN A 67 -0.84 -11.87 17.59
CA GLN A 67 0.36 -12.73 17.69
C GLN A 67 0.30 -13.72 18.87
N GLY A 68 -0.85 -13.91 19.47
CA GLY A 68 -1.10 -14.92 20.48
C GLY A 68 -1.75 -16.18 19.89
N PRO A 69 -2.26 -17.11 20.73
CA PRO A 69 -3.02 -18.30 20.31
C PRO A 69 -4.31 -17.96 19.55
N TRP A 70 -4.59 -16.70 19.32
CA TRP A 70 -5.67 -16.11 18.55
C TRP A 70 -5.40 -16.05 17.03
N PHE A 71 -4.37 -16.74 16.54
CA PHE A 71 -4.12 -16.87 15.11
C PHE A 71 -5.27 -17.63 14.46
N LEU A 72 -6.28 -16.88 14.08
CA LEU A 72 -7.53 -17.36 13.51
C LEU A 72 -7.41 -17.38 11.99
N TYR A 73 -6.36 -17.98 11.51
CA TYR A 73 -6.27 -18.36 10.13
C TYR A 73 -7.14 -19.61 9.94
N ILE A 74 -8.26 -19.42 9.25
CA ILE A 74 -9.06 -20.54 8.75
C ILE A 74 -8.56 -20.82 7.32
N PRO A 75 -7.75 -21.87 7.11
CA PRO A 75 -7.07 -22.07 5.83
C PRO A 75 -8.03 -22.40 4.69
N ASP A 76 -9.18 -22.99 4.99
CA ASP A 76 -10.09 -23.57 4.02
C ASP A 76 -11.42 -22.80 3.90
N VAL A 77 -11.32 -21.47 3.72
CA VAL A 77 -12.50 -20.64 3.47
C VAL A 77 -12.96 -20.84 2.04
N ALA A 78 -14.14 -21.44 1.86
CA ALA A 78 -14.73 -21.65 0.54
C ALA A 78 -15.17 -20.30 -0.08
N LEU A 79 -15.17 -20.22 -1.40
CA LEU A 79 -15.65 -19.05 -2.14
C LEU A 79 -17.11 -18.71 -1.78
N ILE A 80 -17.93 -19.73 -1.61
CA ILE A 80 -19.32 -19.60 -1.13
C ILE A 80 -19.34 -20.09 0.32
N PRO A 81 -19.68 -19.22 1.29
CA PRO A 81 -19.78 -19.61 2.70
C PRO A 81 -20.82 -20.72 2.91
N PRO A 82 -20.69 -21.53 3.97
CA PRO A 82 -21.67 -22.52 4.32
C PRO A 82 -23.07 -21.90 4.48
N ILE A 83 -24.10 -22.52 3.88
CA ILE A 83 -25.47 -22.03 3.92
C ILE A 83 -26.31 -22.98 4.77
N GLY A 84 -26.94 -22.44 5.81
CA GLY A 84 -27.78 -23.19 6.72
C GLY A 84 -26.99 -23.87 7.86
N ARG A 85 -27.74 -24.23 8.92
CA ARG A 85 -27.16 -24.71 10.19
C ARG A 85 -26.29 -25.96 10.01
N ALA A 86 -26.81 -26.95 9.30
CA ALA A 86 -26.12 -28.23 9.10
C ALA A 86 -24.76 -28.08 8.36
N ALA A 87 -24.71 -27.19 7.34
CA ALA A 87 -23.46 -26.92 6.63
C ALA A 87 -22.43 -26.21 7.51
N TRP A 88 -22.85 -25.31 8.40
CA TRP A 88 -21.97 -24.68 9.37
C TRP A 88 -21.46 -25.67 10.42
N GLU A 89 -22.31 -26.56 10.95
CA GLU A 89 -21.92 -27.60 11.89
C GLU A 89 -20.90 -28.56 11.26
N GLN A 90 -21.09 -28.94 10.00
CA GLN A 90 -20.14 -29.78 9.27
C GLN A 90 -18.80 -29.06 9.05
N ALA A 91 -18.81 -27.79 8.60
CA ALA A 91 -17.58 -27.01 8.41
C ALA A 91 -16.80 -26.83 9.71
N PHE A 92 -17.49 -26.57 10.82
CA PHE A 92 -16.88 -26.47 12.13
C PHE A 92 -16.28 -27.79 12.59
N ALA A 93 -16.97 -28.91 12.41
CA ALA A 93 -16.46 -30.25 12.75
C ALA A 93 -15.18 -30.61 11.95
N ILE A 94 -15.12 -30.22 10.67
CA ILE A 94 -13.90 -30.39 9.86
C ILE A 94 -12.76 -29.49 10.42
N HIS A 95 -13.06 -28.23 10.75
CA HIS A 95 -12.08 -27.32 11.32
C HIS A 95 -11.51 -27.83 12.65
N GLN A 96 -12.33 -28.41 13.52
CA GLN A 96 -11.90 -29.02 14.78
C GLN A 96 -10.92 -30.19 14.60
N GLN A 97 -10.96 -30.87 13.46
CA GLN A 97 -10.02 -31.95 13.12
C GLN A 97 -8.72 -31.43 12.49
N SER A 98 -8.60 -30.14 12.22
CA SER A 98 -7.41 -29.58 11.58
C SER A 98 -6.21 -29.58 12.55
N PRO A 99 -4.98 -29.78 12.03
CA PRO A 99 -3.77 -29.67 12.84
C PRO A 99 -3.62 -28.30 13.49
N LEU A 100 -4.13 -27.25 12.85
CA LEU A 100 -4.07 -25.88 13.37
C LEU A 100 -4.93 -25.74 14.64
N PHE A 101 -6.13 -26.33 14.66
CA PHE A 101 -7.00 -26.33 15.84
C PHE A 101 -6.32 -27.02 17.02
N ALA A 102 -5.67 -28.17 16.77
CA ALA A 102 -4.92 -28.90 17.77
C ALA A 102 -3.70 -28.11 18.31
N LEU A 103 -2.98 -27.41 17.43
CA LEU A 103 -1.83 -26.56 17.80
C LEU A 103 -2.22 -25.34 18.64
N CYS A 104 -3.42 -24.80 18.44
CA CYS A 104 -3.96 -23.67 19.19
C CYS A 104 -4.58 -24.09 20.55
N GLY A 105 -4.35 -25.31 21.03
CA GLY A 105 -4.83 -25.82 22.31
C GLY A 105 -6.36 -25.92 22.40
N GLY A 106 -7.02 -26.14 21.25
CA GLY A 106 -8.48 -26.19 21.23
C GLY A 106 -9.15 -24.87 21.62
N TYR A 107 -8.45 -23.75 21.49
CA TYR A 107 -8.94 -22.41 21.89
C TYR A 107 -9.43 -22.33 23.35
N GLU A 108 -8.72 -22.93 24.29
CA GLU A 108 -9.03 -22.91 25.72
C GLU A 108 -9.13 -21.52 26.36
N VAL A 109 -8.84 -20.47 25.61
CA VAL A 109 -8.92 -19.10 26.11
C VAL A 109 -10.32 -18.55 25.91
N GLY A 110 -11.13 -18.65 26.93
CA GLY A 110 -12.36 -17.85 27.06
C GLY A 110 -13.58 -18.31 26.28
N GLY A 111 -13.79 -19.63 26.08
CA GLY A 111 -15.06 -20.15 25.56
C GLY A 111 -15.20 -20.07 24.05
N MET A 112 -14.11 -20.08 23.29
CA MET A 112 -14.11 -20.05 21.83
C MET A 112 -14.42 -21.38 21.13
N GLU A 113 -14.87 -22.38 21.84
CA GLU A 113 -15.34 -23.65 21.28
C GLU A 113 -16.70 -23.53 20.58
N SER A 114 -17.26 -22.32 20.47
CA SER A 114 -18.61 -22.15 19.92
C SER A 114 -18.59 -21.96 18.41
N ILE A 115 -19.53 -22.62 17.75
CA ILE A 115 -19.80 -22.44 16.32
C ILE A 115 -20.00 -20.96 15.94
N THR A 116 -20.52 -20.13 16.85
CA THR A 116 -20.73 -18.69 16.64
C THR A 116 -19.41 -17.95 16.44
N VAL A 117 -18.40 -18.26 17.23
CA VAL A 117 -17.07 -17.67 17.08
C VAL A 117 -16.44 -18.14 15.79
N TYR A 118 -16.51 -19.43 15.47
CA TYR A 118 -16.05 -19.97 14.20
C TYR A 118 -16.69 -19.24 13.00
N GLN A 119 -18.01 -19.02 13.04
CA GLN A 119 -18.73 -18.28 11.99
C GLN A 119 -18.25 -16.85 11.85
N PHE A 120 -18.01 -16.15 12.97
CA PHE A 120 -17.48 -14.78 12.96
C PHE A 120 -16.11 -14.73 12.29
N LEU A 121 -15.22 -15.63 12.66
CA LEU A 121 -13.84 -15.68 12.16
C LEU A 121 -13.80 -16.10 10.69
N TYR A 122 -14.61 -17.08 10.33
CA TYR A 122 -14.81 -17.48 8.94
C TYR A 122 -15.28 -16.30 8.08
N GLY A 123 -16.30 -15.57 8.58
CA GLY A 123 -16.82 -14.38 7.90
C GLY A 123 -15.77 -13.27 7.76
N TRP A 124 -14.96 -13.05 8.81
CA TRP A 124 -13.86 -12.10 8.78
C TRP A 124 -12.82 -12.44 7.71
N GLU A 125 -12.36 -13.69 7.68
CA GLU A 125 -11.39 -14.17 6.70
C GLU A 125 -11.97 -14.19 5.29
N TRP A 126 -13.22 -14.58 5.14
CA TRP A 126 -13.93 -14.54 3.88
C TRP A 126 -14.01 -13.11 3.32
N LEU A 127 -14.37 -12.13 4.15
CA LEU A 127 -14.39 -10.72 3.76
C LEU A 127 -13.01 -10.23 3.33
N ARG A 128 -11.96 -10.65 4.02
CA ARG A 128 -10.59 -10.33 3.66
C ARG A 128 -10.24 -10.88 2.28
N ILE A 129 -10.49 -12.16 2.03
CA ILE A 129 -10.23 -12.82 0.74
C ILE A 129 -11.06 -12.17 -0.38
N ALA A 130 -12.34 -11.92 -0.14
CA ALA A 130 -13.22 -11.24 -1.09
C ALA A 130 -12.70 -9.81 -1.40
N SER A 131 -12.24 -9.08 -0.39
CA SER A 131 -11.64 -7.75 -0.59
C SER A 131 -10.36 -7.81 -1.42
N VAL A 132 -9.51 -8.82 -1.22
CA VAL A 132 -8.31 -9.03 -2.06
C VAL A 132 -8.70 -9.34 -3.50
N ALA A 133 -9.68 -10.22 -3.71
CA ALA A 133 -10.15 -10.58 -5.06
C ALA A 133 -10.70 -9.34 -5.80
N LEU A 134 -11.57 -8.58 -5.14
CA LEU A 134 -12.14 -7.33 -5.69
C LEU A 134 -11.06 -6.24 -5.92
N PHE A 135 -10.05 -6.18 -5.06
CA PHE A 135 -8.88 -5.31 -5.26
C PHE A 135 -8.13 -5.65 -6.54
N VAL A 136 -7.81 -6.94 -6.75
CA VAL A 136 -7.10 -7.41 -7.94
C VAL A 136 -7.91 -7.14 -9.20
N GLU A 137 -9.22 -7.41 -9.16
CA GLU A 137 -10.13 -7.19 -10.28
C GLU A 137 -10.26 -5.69 -10.62
N ALA A 138 -10.43 -4.83 -9.62
CA ALA A 138 -10.48 -3.39 -9.81
C ALA A 138 -9.14 -2.83 -10.35
N LEU A 139 -8.00 -3.35 -9.89
CA LEU A 139 -6.69 -2.97 -10.39
C LEU A 139 -6.49 -3.41 -11.85
N PHE A 140 -6.95 -4.61 -12.20
CA PHE A 140 -6.93 -5.10 -13.58
C PHE A 140 -7.78 -4.22 -14.50
N LEU A 141 -9.00 -3.87 -14.09
CA LEU A 141 -9.86 -2.93 -14.83
C LEU A 141 -9.20 -1.56 -14.98
N ALA A 142 -8.59 -1.02 -13.92
CA ALA A 142 -7.85 0.24 -13.98
C ALA A 142 -6.70 0.16 -15.00
N LEU A 143 -5.98 -0.96 -15.06
CA LEU A 143 -4.93 -1.20 -16.04
C LEU A 143 -5.47 -1.24 -17.48
N LEU A 144 -6.61 -1.88 -17.73
CA LEU A 144 -7.25 -1.90 -19.05
C LEU A 144 -7.62 -0.48 -19.49
N PHE A 145 -8.23 0.32 -18.61
CA PHE A 145 -8.54 1.73 -18.91
C PHE A 145 -7.28 2.58 -19.13
N PHE A 146 -6.21 2.30 -18.40
CA PHE A 146 -4.91 2.96 -18.60
C PHE A 146 -4.33 2.62 -19.98
N LEU A 147 -4.32 1.34 -20.36
CA LEU A 147 -3.84 0.88 -21.67
C LEU A 147 -4.67 1.48 -22.82
N GLY A 148 -6.01 1.54 -22.65
CA GLY A 148 -6.90 2.19 -23.58
C GLY A 148 -6.54 3.67 -23.81
N ARG A 149 -6.25 4.38 -22.70
CA ARG A 149 -5.81 5.77 -22.75
C ARG A 149 -4.43 5.94 -23.38
N ALA A 150 -3.49 5.03 -23.07
CA ALA A 150 -2.14 5.04 -23.66
C ALA A 150 -2.16 4.77 -25.16
N ALA A 151 -3.10 3.95 -25.66
CA ALA A 151 -3.30 3.68 -27.07
C ALA A 151 -3.88 4.88 -27.85
N ASN A 152 -4.41 5.89 -27.13
CA ASN A 152 -4.94 7.12 -27.74
C ASN A 152 -3.85 8.19 -27.76
N SER A 153 -3.22 8.39 -28.93
CA SER A 153 -2.12 9.34 -29.14
C SER A 153 -2.45 10.79 -28.78
N ALA A 154 -3.74 11.17 -28.81
CA ALA A 154 -4.20 12.52 -28.44
C ALA A 154 -4.25 12.76 -26.92
N ARG A 155 -4.13 11.71 -26.10
CA ARG A 155 -4.30 11.79 -24.66
C ARG A 155 -3.20 11.02 -23.94
N ARG A 156 -2.17 11.74 -23.51
CA ARG A 156 -1.09 11.11 -22.73
C ARG A 156 -1.61 10.72 -21.33
N PRO A 157 -1.43 9.44 -20.90
CA PRO A 157 -1.77 9.02 -19.55
C PRO A 157 -0.80 9.62 -18.52
N ASP A 158 -1.27 9.81 -17.29
CA ASP A 158 -0.35 10.07 -16.18
C ASP A 158 0.34 8.76 -15.80
N LEU A 159 1.64 8.69 -16.04
CA LEU A 159 2.46 7.51 -15.79
C LEU A 159 2.92 7.43 -14.33
N LEU A 160 2.91 8.55 -13.60
CA LEU A 160 3.54 8.61 -12.27
C LEU A 160 2.93 7.63 -11.26
N PRO A 161 1.60 7.50 -11.11
CA PRO A 161 1.02 6.50 -10.19
C PRO A 161 1.39 5.06 -10.58
N TRP A 162 1.44 4.76 -11.86
CA TRP A 162 1.76 3.41 -12.37
C TRP A 162 3.22 3.06 -12.20
N LEU A 163 4.12 4.01 -12.48
CA LEU A 163 5.55 3.85 -12.22
C LEU A 163 5.82 3.70 -10.71
N GLY A 164 5.11 4.48 -9.89
CA GLY A 164 5.17 4.35 -8.43
C GLY A 164 4.70 2.99 -7.94
N LEU A 165 3.58 2.48 -8.46
CA LEU A 165 3.07 1.15 -8.13
C LEU A 165 4.02 0.04 -8.61
N LEU A 166 4.58 0.15 -9.81
CA LEU A 166 5.58 -0.79 -10.32
C LEU A 166 6.85 -0.77 -9.48
N ALA A 167 7.33 0.42 -9.09
CA ALA A 167 8.50 0.57 -8.24
C ALA A 167 8.26 0.00 -6.84
N ALA A 168 7.10 0.27 -6.24
CA ALA A 168 6.71 -0.27 -4.95
C ALA A 168 6.56 -1.80 -5.01
N GLY A 169 5.79 -2.32 -5.98
CA GLY A 169 5.59 -3.76 -6.14
C GLY A 169 6.87 -4.51 -6.51
N GLY A 170 7.65 -3.97 -7.46
CA GLY A 170 8.95 -4.54 -7.85
C GLY A 170 9.96 -4.48 -6.71
N GLY A 171 10.05 -3.36 -6.00
CA GLY A 171 10.90 -3.20 -4.82
C GLY A 171 10.53 -4.20 -3.72
N TYR A 172 9.23 -4.35 -3.45
CA TYR A 172 8.75 -5.36 -2.51
C TYR A 172 9.17 -6.77 -2.90
N LEU A 173 8.93 -7.19 -4.16
CA LEU A 173 9.28 -8.53 -4.62
C LEU A 173 10.78 -8.80 -4.54
N VAL A 174 11.61 -7.82 -4.91
CA VAL A 174 13.07 -7.92 -4.83
C VAL A 174 13.52 -8.04 -3.37
N LEU A 175 13.07 -7.15 -2.49
CA LEU A 175 13.45 -7.19 -1.07
C LEU A 175 12.92 -8.45 -0.38
N ARG A 176 11.71 -8.88 -0.72
CA ARG A 176 11.12 -10.12 -0.21
C ARG A 176 11.93 -11.34 -0.65
N HIS A 177 12.33 -11.39 -1.93
CA HIS A 177 13.17 -12.46 -2.46
C HIS A 177 14.53 -12.49 -1.75
N PHE A 178 15.18 -11.34 -1.57
CA PHE A 178 16.44 -11.26 -0.82
C PHE A 178 16.25 -11.67 0.65
N ALA A 179 15.20 -11.22 1.31
CA ALA A 179 14.91 -11.61 2.68
C ALA A 179 14.72 -13.13 2.82
N ASP A 180 14.11 -13.80 1.81
CA ASP A 180 13.83 -15.22 1.84
C ASP A 180 15.04 -16.11 1.46
N HIS A 181 15.98 -15.62 0.62
CA HIS A 181 16.99 -16.47 -0.03
C HIS A 181 18.46 -16.09 0.24
N ALA A 182 18.75 -14.86 0.66
CA ALA A 182 20.14 -14.38 0.66
C ALA A 182 21.01 -14.89 1.83
N GLY A 183 20.50 -15.72 2.73
CA GLY A 183 21.26 -16.21 3.90
C GLY A 183 21.80 -15.09 4.81
N LEU A 184 21.73 -13.83 4.36
CA LEU A 184 22.18 -12.63 5.11
C LEU A 184 21.43 -12.51 6.44
N PHE A 185 20.24 -13.08 6.50
CA PHE A 185 19.33 -13.05 7.63
C PHE A 185 19.17 -14.42 8.31
N ALA A 186 20.02 -15.39 8.00
CA ALA A 186 19.93 -16.74 8.57
C ALA A 186 20.04 -16.75 10.12
N THR A 187 20.60 -15.70 10.71
CA THR A 187 20.73 -15.50 12.16
C THR A 187 19.74 -14.47 12.71
N ILE A 188 18.93 -13.83 11.87
CA ILE A 188 18.00 -12.76 12.25
C ILE A 188 16.58 -13.31 12.17
N ASN A 189 15.73 -12.95 13.13
CA ASN A 189 14.31 -13.31 13.08
C ASN A 189 13.65 -12.61 11.88
N LEU A 190 13.48 -13.35 10.78
CA LEU A 190 12.95 -12.83 9.51
C LEU A 190 11.49 -12.36 9.60
N GLY A 191 10.76 -12.77 10.66
CA GLY A 191 9.35 -12.42 10.83
C GLY A 191 9.13 -10.91 10.88
N GLN A 192 9.95 -10.17 11.63
CA GLN A 192 9.81 -8.73 11.78
C GLN A 192 10.11 -7.96 10.50
N HIS A 193 11.11 -8.37 9.73
CA HIS A 193 11.46 -7.70 8.47
C HIS A 193 10.38 -7.92 7.41
N ARG A 194 9.83 -9.14 7.33
CA ARG A 194 8.71 -9.45 6.43
C ARG A 194 7.49 -8.59 6.78
N HIS A 195 7.16 -8.53 8.05
CA HIS A 195 6.03 -7.74 8.54
C HIS A 195 6.20 -6.24 8.20
N ALA A 196 7.38 -5.67 8.47
CA ALA A 196 7.68 -4.29 8.15
C ALA A 196 7.59 -4.03 6.64
N LEU A 197 8.16 -4.90 5.79
CA LEU A 197 8.06 -4.79 4.34
C LEU A 197 6.60 -4.87 3.87
N ASP A 198 5.83 -5.84 4.37
CA ASP A 198 4.43 -6.03 4.00
C ASP A 198 3.60 -4.77 4.30
N ILE A 199 3.74 -4.18 5.49
CA ILE A 199 3.00 -2.97 5.89
C ILE A 199 3.49 -1.75 5.10
N THR A 200 4.79 -1.54 4.99
CA THR A 200 5.37 -0.36 4.36
C THR A 200 5.00 -0.30 2.88
N PHE A 201 5.21 -1.38 2.13
CA PHE A 201 4.90 -1.41 0.70
C PHE A 201 3.40 -1.40 0.41
N ALA A 202 2.58 -2.07 1.23
CA ALA A 202 1.13 -1.97 1.12
C ALA A 202 0.66 -0.52 1.35
N SER A 203 1.17 0.17 2.37
CA SER A 203 0.82 1.56 2.66
C SER A 203 1.20 2.49 1.52
N VAL A 204 2.40 2.34 0.94
CA VAL A 204 2.84 3.12 -0.23
C VAL A 204 1.96 2.84 -1.45
N GLY A 205 1.70 1.56 -1.75
CA GLY A 205 0.84 1.16 -2.86
C GLY A 205 -0.58 1.72 -2.75
N LEU A 206 -1.19 1.61 -1.58
CA LEU A 206 -2.54 2.12 -1.31
C LEU A 206 -2.60 3.66 -1.37
N ALA A 207 -1.59 4.36 -0.82
CA ALA A 207 -1.50 5.81 -0.92
C ALA A 207 -1.39 6.27 -2.38
N LEU A 208 -0.60 5.58 -3.21
CA LEU A 208 -0.48 5.87 -4.65
C LEU A 208 -1.79 5.62 -5.42
N LEU A 209 -2.54 4.57 -5.08
CA LEU A 209 -3.87 4.32 -5.66
C LEU A 209 -4.86 5.41 -5.29
N ILE A 210 -4.88 5.85 -4.03
CA ILE A 210 -5.73 6.96 -3.57
C ILE A 210 -5.37 8.24 -4.33
N VAL A 211 -4.09 8.56 -4.45
CA VAL A 211 -3.61 9.74 -5.21
C VAL A 211 -4.00 9.63 -6.68
N GLY A 212 -3.83 8.47 -7.30
CA GLY A 212 -4.22 8.21 -8.69
C GLY A 212 -5.72 8.37 -8.95
N ALA A 213 -6.56 7.97 -7.99
CA ALA A 213 -8.01 8.14 -8.05
C ALA A 213 -8.44 9.60 -7.91
N LEU A 214 -7.79 10.35 -7.01
CA LEU A 214 -8.14 11.74 -6.70
C LEU A 214 -7.55 12.74 -7.70
N ALA A 215 -6.36 12.50 -8.24
CA ALA A 215 -5.60 13.44 -9.06
C ALA A 215 -5.43 12.94 -10.50
N PRO A 216 -6.37 13.24 -11.40
CA PRO A 216 -6.23 12.86 -12.79
C PRO A 216 -5.27 13.79 -13.55
N GLY A 217 -4.08 13.30 -13.83
CA GLY A 217 -3.40 13.62 -15.06
C GLY A 217 -2.72 14.98 -15.22
N ARG A 218 -2.21 15.62 -14.16
CA ARG A 218 -1.23 16.71 -14.29
C ARG A 218 -0.20 16.70 -13.19
N SER A 219 0.83 15.90 -13.37
CA SER A 219 2.03 16.00 -12.55
C SER A 219 2.84 17.23 -12.97
N GLN A 220 2.79 18.29 -12.18
CA GLN A 220 3.78 19.37 -12.30
C GLN A 220 5.09 18.89 -11.66
N ILE A 221 6.09 18.62 -12.48
CA ILE A 221 7.42 18.14 -12.03
C ILE A 221 8.03 19.06 -10.96
N GLY A 222 7.83 20.39 -11.06
CA GLY A 222 8.34 21.36 -10.09
C GLY A 222 7.83 21.22 -8.64
N SER A 223 6.75 20.46 -8.40
CA SER A 223 6.23 20.16 -7.07
C SER A 223 6.58 18.76 -6.57
N ALA A 224 7.41 18.01 -7.30
CA ALA A 224 7.73 16.62 -6.98
C ALA A 224 8.65 16.50 -5.75
N ILE A 225 9.69 17.34 -5.67
CA ILE A 225 10.69 17.26 -4.57
C ILE A 225 10.05 17.33 -3.19
N PRO A 226 9.23 18.35 -2.84
CA PRO A 226 8.62 18.39 -1.51
C PRO A 226 7.70 17.20 -1.23
N ARG A 227 7.00 16.67 -2.25
CA ARG A 227 6.12 15.50 -2.11
C ARG A 227 6.93 14.23 -1.83
N VAL A 228 8.02 14.05 -2.56
CA VAL A 228 8.93 12.91 -2.37
C VAL A 228 9.56 12.99 -0.97
N THR A 229 10.04 14.17 -0.55
CA THR A 229 10.65 14.35 0.79
C THR A 229 9.66 14.00 1.90
N TRP A 230 8.45 14.56 1.87
CA TRP A 230 7.41 14.24 2.86
C TRP A 230 7.01 12.76 2.79
N GLY A 231 6.77 12.25 1.57
CA GLY A 231 6.42 10.85 1.35
C GLY A 231 7.48 9.89 1.91
N SER A 232 8.76 10.13 1.63
CA SER A 232 9.85 9.29 2.14
C SER A 232 9.99 9.33 3.66
N ALA A 233 9.85 10.52 4.28
CA ALA A 233 9.93 10.65 5.73
C ALA A 233 8.75 9.95 6.42
N ILE A 234 7.54 10.07 5.87
CA ILE A 234 6.36 9.37 6.39
C ILE A 234 6.49 7.85 6.19
N THR A 235 6.95 7.41 5.01
CA THR A 235 7.21 5.98 4.73
C THR A 235 8.21 5.39 5.71
N LEU A 236 9.30 6.09 5.98
CA LEU A 236 10.30 5.66 6.97
C LEU A 236 9.68 5.58 8.38
N ASN A 237 8.80 6.51 8.74
CA ASN A 237 8.09 6.46 10.02
C ASN A 237 7.13 5.27 10.12
N ILE A 238 6.43 4.94 9.02
CA ILE A 238 5.58 3.75 8.92
C ILE A 238 6.43 2.47 9.10
N ASP A 239 7.61 2.41 8.47
CA ASP A 239 8.51 1.27 8.57
C ASP A 239 8.99 1.03 10.01
N PHE A 240 9.42 2.08 10.72
CA PHE A 240 9.76 1.97 12.13
C PHE A 240 8.56 1.59 13.01
N GLY A 241 7.36 2.08 12.70
CA GLY A 241 6.14 1.66 13.40
C GLY A 241 5.82 0.18 13.18
N ALA A 242 5.99 -0.31 11.98
CA ALA A 242 5.79 -1.72 11.62
C ALA A 242 6.84 -2.65 12.27
N LEU A 243 8.10 -2.21 12.32
CA LEU A 243 9.17 -2.93 13.04
C LEU A 243 8.88 -2.97 14.55
N PHE A 244 8.43 -1.84 15.13
CA PHE A 244 8.06 -1.76 16.54
C PHE A 244 6.92 -2.71 16.89
N GLU A 245 5.91 -2.80 16.03
CA GLU A 245 4.81 -3.75 16.17
C GLU A 245 5.31 -5.19 16.03
N ALA A 246 6.12 -5.49 15.03
CA ALA A 246 6.62 -6.83 14.75
C ALA A 246 7.53 -7.40 15.85
N LEU A 247 8.20 -6.52 16.60
CA LEU A 247 9.02 -6.89 17.76
C LEU A 247 8.21 -7.04 19.05
N ASP A 248 6.89 -6.78 19.01
CA ASP A 248 6.04 -6.70 20.21
C ASP A 248 6.66 -5.82 21.33
N ALA A 249 7.27 -4.71 20.91
CA ALA A 249 8.03 -3.85 21.80
C ALA A 249 7.16 -2.89 22.62
N ARG A 250 5.83 -2.89 22.41
CA ARG A 250 4.87 -2.05 23.13
C ARG A 250 4.92 -2.21 24.66
N PRO A 251 4.97 -3.42 25.23
CA PRO A 251 4.99 -3.59 26.67
C PRO A 251 6.21 -3.00 27.35
N LEU A 252 7.29 -2.73 26.59
CA LEU A 252 8.54 -2.24 27.17
C LEU A 252 8.40 -0.80 27.71
N TRP A 253 7.61 0.06 27.01
CA TRP A 253 7.41 1.46 27.45
C TRP A 253 6.07 2.00 26.95
N THR A 254 5.19 2.28 27.88
CA THR A 254 3.86 2.83 27.61
C THR A 254 3.78 4.34 27.84
N THR A 255 4.83 4.98 28.37
CA THR A 255 4.85 6.42 28.64
C THR A 255 5.15 7.24 27.37
N PHE A 256 4.59 8.47 27.29
CA PHE A 256 4.81 9.42 26.20
C PHE A 256 4.85 10.85 26.77
N PRO A 257 5.69 11.77 26.28
CA PRO A 257 6.64 11.64 25.14
C PRO A 257 7.93 10.93 25.48
N GLY A 258 8.32 10.89 26.74
CA GLY A 258 9.55 10.25 27.21
C GLY A 258 9.37 8.79 27.61
N TYR A 259 10.38 8.28 28.26
CA TYR A 259 10.45 6.96 28.89
C TYR A 259 10.27 7.13 30.42
N THR A 260 9.96 6.06 31.12
CA THR A 260 9.60 6.13 32.56
C THR A 260 10.57 6.97 33.40
N ASP A 261 11.87 6.84 33.15
CA ASP A 261 12.92 7.47 33.98
C ASP A 261 13.66 8.60 33.25
N SER A 262 13.40 8.84 31.96
CA SER A 262 14.15 9.80 31.15
C SER A 262 13.39 10.22 29.89
N LEU A 263 13.80 11.33 29.28
CA LEU A 263 13.26 11.75 27.98
C LEU A 263 13.71 10.83 26.86
N LEU A 264 14.92 10.30 26.91
CA LEU A 264 15.50 9.37 25.95
C LEU A 264 16.16 8.19 26.68
N PRO A 265 16.18 6.97 26.10
CA PRO A 265 16.92 5.86 26.65
C PRO A 265 18.43 6.17 26.67
N THR A 266 19.16 5.49 27.55
CA THR A 266 20.62 5.60 27.62
C THR A 266 21.27 5.04 26.36
N PRO A 267 22.47 5.52 25.95
CA PRO A 267 23.19 5.00 24.79
C PRO A 267 23.37 3.48 24.80
N ASP A 268 23.65 2.90 25.98
CA ASP A 268 23.82 1.46 26.14
C ASP A 268 22.56 0.66 25.78
N ARG A 269 21.37 1.20 26.03
CA ARG A 269 20.11 0.60 25.63
C ARG A 269 19.82 0.80 24.15
N LEU A 270 20.18 1.98 23.60
CA LEU A 270 19.96 2.30 22.17
C LEU A 270 20.87 1.49 21.25
N PHE A 271 22.09 1.16 21.71
CA PHE A 271 23.10 0.48 20.91
C PHE A 271 23.56 -0.84 21.53
N ALA A 272 22.62 -1.61 22.09
CA ALA A 272 22.91 -2.85 22.81
C ALA A 272 23.42 -3.99 21.93
N PHE A 273 23.16 -3.96 20.62
CA PHE A 273 23.48 -5.07 19.70
C PHE A 273 24.73 -4.82 18.84
N ASN A 274 25.49 -5.87 18.61
CA ASN A 274 26.61 -5.91 17.67
C ASN A 274 26.29 -6.89 16.53
N PRO A 275 26.61 -6.54 15.27
CA PRO A 275 27.09 -5.25 14.80
C PRO A 275 26.06 -4.12 14.95
N VAL A 276 26.51 -2.86 15.03
CA VAL A 276 25.67 -1.69 15.39
C VAL A 276 24.40 -1.55 14.52
N TRP A 277 24.46 -1.92 13.25
CA TRP A 277 23.30 -1.82 12.34
C TRP A 277 22.09 -2.68 12.79
N ARG A 278 22.31 -3.77 13.55
CA ARG A 278 21.24 -4.61 14.09
C ARG A 278 20.28 -3.84 14.99
N ASN A 279 20.78 -2.78 15.65
CA ASN A 279 19.91 -1.96 16.49
C ASN A 279 18.81 -1.25 15.70
N LEU A 280 19.00 -0.96 14.41
CA LEU A 280 17.99 -0.33 13.57
C LEU A 280 16.81 -1.24 13.22
N THR A 281 16.95 -2.55 13.38
CA THR A 281 15.94 -3.53 12.94
C THR A 281 15.55 -4.54 14.01
N GLU A 282 16.31 -4.64 15.10
CA GLU A 282 16.12 -5.65 16.15
C GLU A 282 16.02 -5.06 17.56
N ASN A 283 16.44 -3.81 17.75
CA ASN A 283 16.44 -3.17 19.05
C ASN A 283 15.16 -2.34 19.25
N GLY A 284 14.22 -2.85 20.04
CA GLY A 284 12.95 -2.17 20.31
C GLY A 284 13.14 -0.77 20.93
N TYR A 285 14.23 -0.52 21.72
CA TYR A 285 14.53 0.83 22.22
C TYR A 285 14.84 1.82 21.11
N LEU A 286 15.74 1.48 20.19
CA LEU A 286 16.12 2.38 19.11
C LEU A 286 14.97 2.55 18.13
N ILE A 287 14.29 1.47 17.74
CA ILE A 287 13.18 1.49 16.78
C ILE A 287 12.05 2.38 17.31
N GLN A 288 11.63 2.18 18.58
CA GLN A 288 10.60 3.01 19.19
C GLN A 288 11.03 4.48 19.29
N THR A 289 12.29 4.73 19.63
CA THR A 289 12.83 6.09 19.72
C THR A 289 12.83 6.76 18.35
N CYS A 290 13.28 6.07 17.29
CA CYS A 290 13.23 6.57 15.92
C CYS A 290 11.79 6.88 15.48
N HIS A 291 10.84 5.98 15.74
CA HIS A 291 9.44 6.20 15.41
C HIS A 291 8.87 7.43 16.11
N ARG A 292 9.11 7.60 17.42
CA ARG A 292 8.64 8.77 18.18
C ARG A 292 9.27 10.08 17.70
N VAL A 293 10.59 10.10 17.51
CA VAL A 293 11.32 11.30 17.08
C VAL A 293 10.86 11.73 15.69
N LEU A 294 10.72 10.78 14.76
CA LEU A 294 10.21 11.06 13.42
C LEU A 294 8.76 11.57 13.47
N SER A 295 7.88 10.93 14.26
CA SER A 295 6.48 11.36 14.41
C SER A 295 6.37 12.78 14.93
N ILE A 296 7.11 13.12 16.01
CA ILE A 296 7.15 14.46 16.58
C ILE A 296 7.75 15.46 15.58
N GLY A 297 8.82 15.08 14.88
CA GLY A 297 9.47 15.91 13.87
C GLY A 297 8.55 16.21 12.68
N LEU A 298 7.83 15.21 12.18
CA LEU A 298 6.84 15.38 11.10
C LEU A 298 5.68 16.27 11.54
N TRP A 299 5.17 16.09 12.75
CA TRP A 299 4.12 16.93 13.32
C TRP A 299 4.58 18.38 13.47
N ALA A 300 5.77 18.62 14.04
CA ALA A 300 6.33 19.96 14.21
C ALA A 300 6.59 20.65 12.85
N ALA A 301 7.10 19.89 11.86
CA ALA A 301 7.29 20.40 10.50
C ALA A 301 5.96 20.78 9.83
N ALA A 302 4.89 20.00 10.04
CA ALA A 302 3.56 20.33 9.52
C ALA A 302 2.96 21.56 10.22
N ALA A 303 3.13 21.68 11.54
CA ALA A 303 2.75 22.88 12.29
C ALA A 303 3.47 24.13 11.76
N LEU A 304 4.78 24.05 11.56
CA LEU A 304 5.58 25.15 10.99
C LEU A 304 5.15 25.48 9.57
N ALA A 305 4.85 24.47 8.74
CA ALA A 305 4.33 24.68 7.39
C ALA A 305 2.97 25.41 7.40
N LEU A 306 2.08 25.05 8.33
CA LEU A 306 0.79 25.71 8.52
C LEU A 306 0.97 27.18 8.96
N VAL A 307 1.75 27.43 10.00
CA VAL A 307 2.02 28.77 10.51
C VAL A 307 2.64 29.66 9.41
N THR A 308 3.62 29.13 8.68
CA THR A 308 4.25 29.89 7.58
C THR A 308 3.29 30.15 6.43
N ALA A 309 2.37 29.22 6.13
CA ALA A 309 1.34 29.45 5.11
C ALA A 309 0.38 30.56 5.53
N LEU A 310 -0.08 30.56 6.78
CA LEU A 310 -0.96 31.59 7.34
C LEU A 310 -0.29 32.98 7.36
N LEU A 311 0.93 33.06 7.87
CA LEU A 311 1.69 34.32 7.96
C LEU A 311 2.02 34.94 6.60
N ARG A 312 2.21 34.10 5.57
CA ARG A 312 2.55 34.55 4.21
C ARG A 312 1.35 34.68 3.28
N GLY A 313 0.12 34.53 3.78
CA GLY A 313 -1.11 34.57 2.96
C GLY A 313 -1.13 33.53 1.82
N ARG A 314 -0.41 32.39 1.99
CA ARG A 314 -0.37 31.32 0.98
C ARG A 314 -1.58 30.39 1.14
N PRO A 315 -1.97 29.60 0.10
CA PRO A 315 -3.01 28.60 0.23
C PRO A 315 -2.68 27.59 1.35
N TRP A 316 -3.50 27.58 2.39
CA TRP A 316 -3.29 26.79 3.61
C TRP A 316 -4.05 25.45 3.71
N PRO A 317 -5.04 25.11 2.83
CA PRO A 317 -5.86 23.91 3.04
C PRO A 317 -5.05 22.62 3.17
N ARG A 318 -4.01 22.45 2.35
CA ARG A 318 -3.12 21.29 2.45
C ARG A 318 -2.34 21.26 3.76
N ALA A 319 -1.84 22.39 4.21
CA ALA A 319 -1.08 22.49 5.47
C ALA A 319 -1.98 22.16 6.66
N VAL A 320 -3.23 22.63 6.67
CA VAL A 320 -4.23 22.27 7.69
C VAL A 320 -4.53 20.78 7.66
N LEU A 321 -4.76 20.21 6.47
CA LEU A 321 -5.06 18.77 6.36
C LEU A 321 -3.89 17.92 6.86
N LEU A 322 -2.67 18.19 6.43
CA LEU A 322 -1.48 17.44 6.87
C LEU A 322 -1.26 17.59 8.37
N PHE A 323 -1.38 18.81 8.92
CA PHE A 323 -1.25 19.04 10.34
C PHE A 323 -2.36 18.32 11.13
N GLY A 324 -3.61 18.39 10.67
CA GLY A 324 -4.74 17.72 11.29
C GLY A 324 -4.61 16.19 11.27
N LEU A 325 -4.23 15.64 10.12
CA LEU A 325 -4.02 14.18 9.99
C LEU A 325 -2.85 13.72 10.85
N LEU A 326 -1.71 14.43 10.88
CA LEU A 326 -0.57 14.08 11.73
C LEU A 326 -0.89 14.23 13.22
N THR A 327 -1.75 15.20 13.59
CA THR A 327 -2.22 15.33 14.97
C THR A 327 -3.11 14.14 15.36
N LEU A 328 -4.05 13.76 14.49
CA LEU A 328 -4.89 12.58 14.69
C LEU A 328 -4.04 11.31 14.78
N GLU A 329 -3.09 11.15 13.86
CA GLU A 329 -2.18 9.99 13.81
C GLU A 329 -1.34 9.87 15.08
N GLY A 330 -0.77 10.99 15.55
CA GLY A 330 -0.03 11.04 16.81
C GLY A 330 -0.91 10.71 18.02
N ALA A 331 -2.15 11.23 18.07
CA ALA A 331 -3.10 10.94 19.13
C ALA A 331 -3.49 9.44 19.16
N LEU A 332 -3.75 8.86 17.97
CA LEU A 332 -4.05 7.43 17.83
C LEU A 332 -2.85 6.57 18.25
N GLY A 333 -1.63 6.95 17.84
CA GLY A 333 -0.40 6.26 18.25
C GLY A 333 -0.18 6.27 19.77
N VAL A 334 -0.39 7.42 20.42
CA VAL A 334 -0.30 7.54 21.88
C VAL A 334 -1.39 6.71 22.57
N ALA A 335 -2.63 6.78 22.07
CA ALA A 335 -3.73 5.98 22.62
C ALA A 335 -3.48 4.47 22.48
N THR A 336 -2.95 4.04 21.34
CA THR A 336 -2.56 2.63 21.10
C THR A 336 -1.44 2.21 22.03
N LEU A 337 -0.45 3.07 22.27
CA LEU A 337 0.68 2.81 23.15
C LEU A 337 0.26 2.64 24.60
N GLN A 338 -0.67 3.49 25.09
CA GLN A 338 -1.10 3.56 26.49
C GLN A 338 -2.22 2.57 26.86
N ALA A 339 -2.82 1.91 25.87
CA ALA A 339 -3.87 0.95 26.13
C ALA A 339 -3.35 -0.25 26.94
N GLU A 340 -4.06 -0.67 27.97
CA GLU A 340 -3.68 -1.78 28.84
C GLU A 340 -3.62 -3.13 28.11
N GLN A 341 -4.58 -3.35 27.19
CA GLN A 341 -4.62 -4.53 26.34
C GLN A 341 -4.32 -4.14 24.89
N GLN A 342 -4.01 -5.11 24.01
CA GLN A 342 -3.82 -4.82 22.59
C GLN A 342 -5.10 -4.24 21.99
N PRO A 343 -5.13 -2.94 21.66
CA PRO A 343 -6.35 -2.29 21.19
C PRO A 343 -6.48 -2.47 19.68
N LEU A 344 -6.96 -3.63 19.23
CA LEU A 344 -7.08 -3.99 17.82
C LEU A 344 -7.68 -2.85 16.98
N LEU A 345 -8.80 -2.28 17.44
CA LEU A 345 -9.48 -1.22 16.71
C LEU A 345 -8.63 0.05 16.60
N LEU A 346 -7.98 0.48 17.68
CA LEU A 346 -7.09 1.67 17.65
C LEU A 346 -5.90 1.43 16.74
N SER A 347 -5.30 0.25 16.76
CA SER A 347 -4.18 -0.11 15.90
C SER A 347 -4.58 -0.13 14.41
N ILE A 348 -5.77 -0.65 14.09
CA ILE A 348 -6.34 -0.62 12.74
C ILE A 348 -6.53 0.82 12.26
N VAL A 349 -7.16 1.67 13.09
CA VAL A 349 -7.46 3.06 12.74
C VAL A 349 -6.16 3.87 12.61
N HIS A 350 -5.17 3.64 13.49
CA HIS A 350 -3.84 4.24 13.40
C HIS A 350 -3.16 3.88 12.07
N GLN A 351 -3.10 2.60 11.68
CA GLN A 351 -2.52 2.21 10.39
C GLN A 351 -3.29 2.80 9.18
N ALA A 352 -4.61 2.83 9.22
CA ALA A 352 -5.40 3.45 8.15
C ALA A 352 -5.17 4.97 8.06
N CYS A 353 -5.01 5.64 9.19
CA CYS A 353 -4.67 7.06 9.26
C CYS A 353 -3.27 7.33 8.67
N ALA A 354 -2.28 6.47 8.93
CA ALA A 354 -0.94 6.58 8.35
C ALA A 354 -0.98 6.56 6.80
N ILE A 355 -1.81 5.68 6.20
CA ILE A 355 -2.03 5.64 4.76
C ILE A 355 -2.65 6.97 4.27
N ALA A 356 -3.62 7.51 4.99
CA ALA A 356 -4.25 8.79 4.65
C ALA A 356 -3.26 9.96 4.73
N VAL A 357 -2.39 10.00 5.76
CA VAL A 357 -1.29 10.98 5.89
C VAL A 357 -0.35 10.88 4.68
N LEU A 358 0.07 9.68 4.32
CA LEU A 358 0.96 9.45 3.19
C LEU A 358 0.30 9.86 1.86
N ALA A 359 -0.96 9.51 1.64
CA ALA A 359 -1.71 9.92 0.45
C ALA A 359 -1.85 11.45 0.37
N ALA A 360 -2.16 12.13 1.48
CA ALA A 360 -2.24 13.59 1.53
C ALA A 360 -0.89 14.27 1.26
N ALA A 361 0.22 13.67 1.72
CA ALA A 361 1.57 14.15 1.46
C ALA A 361 1.98 13.98 -0.01
N LEU A 362 1.60 12.89 -0.64
CA LEU A 362 1.90 12.60 -2.04
C LEU A 362 0.95 13.31 -3.03
N ALA A 363 -0.22 13.76 -2.57
CA ALA A 363 -1.21 14.40 -3.41
C ALA A 363 -0.69 15.69 -4.06
N PRO A 364 -0.99 15.94 -5.35
CA PRO A 364 -0.56 17.14 -6.04
C PRO A 364 -1.21 18.41 -5.46
N ARG A 365 -0.51 19.54 -5.58
CA ARG A 365 -0.96 20.81 -4.99
C ARG A 365 -2.29 21.31 -5.55
N ASP A 366 -2.59 20.99 -6.79
CA ASP A 366 -3.78 21.46 -7.50
C ASP A 366 -5.09 20.93 -6.89
N LEU A 367 -5.04 19.79 -6.20
CA LEU A 367 -6.19 19.27 -5.42
C LEU A 367 -6.61 20.19 -4.28
N TRP A 368 -5.69 21.04 -3.80
CA TRP A 368 -5.87 21.89 -2.63
C TRP A 368 -6.07 23.36 -2.99
N ALA A 369 -6.09 23.70 -4.30
CA ALA A 369 -6.34 25.05 -4.75
C ALA A 369 -7.83 25.40 -4.56
N PRO A 370 -8.15 26.61 -4.06
CA PRO A 370 -9.54 27.07 -3.98
C PRO A 370 -10.22 27.03 -5.36
N PRO A 371 -11.52 26.70 -5.45
CA PRO A 371 -12.25 26.60 -6.71
C PRO A 371 -12.10 27.85 -7.62
N LEU A 372 -12.04 29.04 -7.02
CA LEU A 372 -11.88 30.31 -7.76
C LEU A 372 -10.50 30.44 -8.44
N ALA A 373 -9.45 29.87 -7.89
CA ALA A 373 -8.12 29.86 -8.51
C ALA A 373 -8.08 28.89 -9.70
N GLN A 374 -8.81 27.79 -9.64
CA GLN A 374 -8.92 26.82 -10.74
C GLN A 374 -9.64 27.44 -11.95
N THR A 375 -10.69 28.21 -11.72
CA THR A 375 -11.44 28.91 -12.79
C THR A 375 -10.58 29.93 -13.51
N ARG A 376 -9.73 30.70 -12.81
CA ARG A 376 -8.80 31.65 -13.44
C ARG A 376 -7.77 30.99 -14.34
N THR A 377 -7.24 29.85 -13.96
CA THR A 377 -6.26 29.10 -14.76
C THR A 377 -6.89 28.59 -16.06
N ILE A 378 -8.13 28.13 -16.03
CA ILE A 378 -8.86 27.68 -17.22
C ILE A 378 -9.13 28.85 -18.17
N LEU A 379 -9.51 30.03 -17.67
CA LEU A 379 -9.79 31.21 -18.48
C LEU A 379 -8.54 31.81 -19.12
N VAL A 380 -7.37 31.73 -18.47
CA VAL A 380 -6.10 32.20 -19.05
C VAL A 380 -5.61 31.28 -20.16
N GLN A 381 -5.86 29.97 -20.07
CA GLN A 381 -5.47 29.01 -21.11
C GLN A 381 -6.34 29.10 -22.39
N HIS A 382 -7.49 29.73 -22.32
CA HIS A 382 -8.42 29.89 -23.46
C HIS A 382 -8.37 31.27 -24.11
N ARG A 383 -7.42 32.14 -23.78
CA ARG A 383 -7.21 33.36 -24.57
C ARG A 383 -6.54 33.00 -25.88
N PRO A 384 -7.20 33.14 -27.04
CA PRO A 384 -6.55 32.96 -28.34
C PRO A 384 -5.45 34.03 -28.44
N HIS A 385 -4.26 33.61 -28.83
CA HIS A 385 -3.21 34.51 -29.26
C HIS A 385 -3.76 35.33 -30.44
N ARG A 386 -4.00 36.62 -30.20
CA ARG A 386 -4.27 37.61 -31.27
C ARG A 386 -2.94 38.13 -31.77
#